data_da90bf9f8142fdc3c0f5937057a2c327
#
_entry.id   da90bf9f8142fdc3c0f5937057a2c327
#
_cell.length_a   1.000
_cell.length_b   1.000
_cell.length_c   1.000
_cell.angle_alpha   90.00
_cell.angle_beta   90.00
_cell.angle_gamma   90.00
#
_symmetry.space_group_name_H-M   'P 1'
#
loop_
_entity.id
_entity.type
_entity.pdbx_description
1 polymer ?
#
loop_
_entity_poly.entity_id
_entity_poly.type
_entity_poly.pdbx_seq_one_letter_code
_entity_poly.pdbx_strand_id
1 'polypeptide(L)'
;MSQVYLTAENEEEIRETTNFSVVALFGFFLAMAGLFAMQYFQMIPIAILGAILGGITLVTAKRRKLGFLSRTLGFLALVAGATSASYGLFYRTLENRYDISVACTTSEMYLDNLSKGELDKVFFLVGFPPGSDETTSTEQSDSPTKQAMNRLRNDSAHKEIGSRKNVPKWVYSGLVAEYAGGDGHTYKLTYRDESQSIPPNYWIFVRKNCAKYDKSKTTVNWFVDKLEVAQNK
;
A
#
# COMPACT_ATOMS: atom_id res chain seq x y z
N MET A 1 49.65 51.23 -2.26
CA MET A 1 49.21 49.87 -2.68
C MET A 1 49.67 48.89 -1.61
N SER A 2 48.80 48.48 -0.71
CA SER A 2 49.06 47.49 0.33
C SER A 2 49.02 46.09 -0.33
N GLN A 3 50.20 45.45 -0.47
CA GLN A 3 50.25 44.06 -0.83
C GLN A 3 49.71 43.23 0.35
N VAL A 4 48.57 42.59 0.14
CA VAL A 4 48.06 41.61 1.08
C VAL A 4 48.98 40.38 0.97
N TYR A 5 49.87 40.22 1.95
CA TYR A 5 50.64 39.02 2.08
C TYR A 5 49.68 37.89 2.46
N LEU A 6 49.42 37.00 1.53
CA LEU A 6 48.80 35.73 1.81
C LEU A 6 49.79 34.91 2.67
N THR A 7 49.54 34.83 3.97
CA THR A 7 50.28 33.94 4.86
C THR A 7 49.96 32.49 4.53
N ALA A 8 50.92 31.60 4.76
CA ALA A 8 50.75 30.13 4.48
C ALA A 8 49.48 29.58 5.16
N GLU A 9 49.08 30.13 6.29
CA GLU A 9 47.81 29.81 6.97
C GLU A 9 46.59 30.18 6.14
N ASN A 10 46.58 31.31 5.47
CA ASN A 10 45.47 31.72 4.60
C ASN A 10 45.36 30.86 3.33
N GLU A 11 46.51 30.40 2.82
CA GLU A 11 46.52 29.43 1.66
C GLU A 11 46.02 28.05 2.04
N GLU A 12 46.32 27.55 3.24
CA GLU A 12 45.78 26.30 3.74
C GLU A 12 44.25 26.41 3.98
N GLU A 13 43.77 27.51 4.57
CA GLU A 13 42.37 27.77 4.80
C GLU A 13 41.58 27.88 3.49
N ILE A 14 42.10 28.56 2.47
CA ILE A 14 41.52 28.65 1.14
C ILE A 14 41.52 27.27 0.45
N ARG A 15 42.56 26.47 0.62
CA ARG A 15 42.64 25.11 0.08
C ARG A 15 41.61 24.16 0.73
N GLU A 16 41.39 24.29 2.04
CA GLU A 16 40.37 23.49 2.75
C GLU A 16 38.94 23.86 2.31
N THR A 17 38.70 25.14 1.98
CA THR A 17 37.39 25.56 1.51
C THR A 17 37.08 25.15 0.07
N THR A 18 38.11 24.89 -0.76
CA THR A 18 37.97 24.58 -2.18
C THR A 18 37.91 23.10 -2.51
N ASN A 19 38.25 22.21 -1.56
CA ASN A 19 38.17 20.76 -1.79
C ASN A 19 36.71 20.28 -1.88
N PHE A 20 36.16 20.33 -3.08
CA PHE A 20 34.80 19.93 -3.37
C PHE A 20 34.70 18.43 -3.72
N SER A 21 33.72 17.75 -3.16
CA SER A 21 33.45 16.34 -3.45
C SER A 21 32.28 16.18 -4.43
N VAL A 22 32.58 15.67 -5.61
CA VAL A 22 31.55 15.31 -6.62
C VAL A 22 30.57 14.28 -6.05
N VAL A 23 31.03 13.38 -5.17
CA VAL A 23 30.18 12.37 -4.52
C VAL A 23 29.16 13.05 -3.60
N ALA A 24 29.54 14.12 -2.88
CA ALA A 24 28.62 14.90 -2.05
C ALA A 24 27.50 15.53 -2.89
N LEU A 25 27.86 16.11 -4.03
CA LEU A 25 26.91 16.72 -4.93
C LEU A 25 25.93 15.68 -5.51
N PHE A 26 26.46 14.57 -5.98
CA PHE A 26 25.65 13.50 -6.55
C PHE A 26 24.72 12.88 -5.51
N GLY A 27 25.23 12.63 -4.29
CA GLY A 27 24.42 12.16 -3.17
C GLY A 27 23.30 13.12 -2.81
N PHE A 28 23.58 14.43 -2.82
CA PHE A 28 22.58 15.45 -2.57
C PHE A 28 21.47 15.46 -3.63
N PHE A 29 21.81 15.42 -4.92
CA PHE A 29 20.80 15.36 -5.98
C PHE A 29 19.95 14.08 -5.92
N LEU A 30 20.56 12.92 -5.63
CA LEU A 30 19.82 11.69 -5.43
C LEU A 30 18.89 11.76 -4.20
N ALA A 31 19.34 12.37 -3.11
CA ALA A 31 18.50 12.55 -1.93
C ALA A 31 17.33 13.49 -2.22
N MET A 32 17.55 14.57 -2.98
CA MET A 32 16.49 15.49 -3.42
C MET A 32 15.49 14.79 -4.35
N ALA A 33 15.96 13.99 -5.31
CA ALA A 33 15.08 13.15 -6.11
C ALA A 33 14.33 12.12 -5.24
N GLY A 34 14.99 11.62 -4.20
CA GLY A 34 14.41 10.70 -3.22
C GLY A 34 13.27 11.30 -2.38
N LEU A 35 13.09 12.64 -2.33
CA LEU A 35 11.92 13.25 -1.69
C LEU A 35 10.60 12.81 -2.33
N PHE A 36 10.64 12.47 -3.62
CA PHE A 36 9.48 11.88 -4.31
C PHE A 36 9.13 10.47 -3.82
N ALA A 37 10.01 9.82 -3.04
CA ALA A 37 9.71 8.54 -2.39
C ALA A 37 8.53 8.64 -1.40
N MET A 38 8.22 9.83 -0.92
CA MET A 38 7.03 10.09 -0.10
C MET A 38 5.72 9.85 -0.89
N GLN A 39 5.74 10.05 -2.21
CA GLN A 39 4.58 9.85 -3.08
C GLN A 39 4.68 8.57 -3.91
N TYR A 40 5.89 8.22 -4.33
CA TYR A 40 6.15 7.10 -5.23
C TYR A 40 7.09 6.09 -4.57
N PHE A 41 6.54 4.95 -4.17
CA PHE A 41 7.29 3.85 -3.53
C PHE A 41 8.53 3.42 -4.33
N GLN A 42 8.45 3.47 -5.65
CA GLN A 42 9.55 3.13 -6.56
C GLN A 42 10.78 4.02 -6.40
N MET A 43 10.64 5.19 -5.76
CA MET A 43 11.74 6.12 -5.52
C MET A 43 12.50 5.87 -4.20
N ILE A 44 12.03 4.96 -3.35
CA ILE A 44 12.71 4.61 -2.08
C ILE A 44 14.15 4.17 -2.29
N PRO A 45 14.50 3.31 -3.27
CA PRO A 45 15.89 2.94 -3.53
C PRO A 45 16.79 4.14 -3.84
N ILE A 46 16.25 5.15 -4.53
CA ILE A 46 16.98 6.39 -4.89
C ILE A 46 17.25 7.20 -3.62
N ALA A 47 16.28 7.31 -2.72
CA ALA A 47 16.44 7.98 -1.43
C ALA A 47 17.52 7.29 -0.57
N ILE A 48 17.51 5.95 -0.53
CA ILE A 48 18.52 5.14 0.19
C ILE A 48 19.92 5.37 -0.40
N LEU A 49 20.05 5.34 -1.73
CA LEU A 49 21.33 5.62 -2.40
C LEU A 49 21.85 7.01 -2.07
N GLY A 50 20.99 8.02 -2.07
CA GLY A 50 21.32 9.39 -1.66
C GLY A 50 21.85 9.45 -0.22
N ALA A 51 21.17 8.76 0.71
CA ALA A 51 21.61 8.66 2.10
C ALA A 51 22.97 7.96 2.24
N ILE A 52 23.19 6.85 1.53
CA ILE A 52 24.48 6.10 1.56
C ILE A 52 25.62 6.99 1.05
N LEU A 53 25.44 7.67 -0.09
CA LEU A 53 26.47 8.56 -0.63
C LEU A 53 26.75 9.75 0.28
N GLY A 54 25.72 10.29 0.93
CA GLY A 54 25.85 11.30 1.98
C GLY A 54 26.69 10.80 3.15
N GLY A 55 26.42 9.59 3.64
CA GLY A 55 27.18 8.95 4.71
C GLY A 55 28.64 8.69 4.32
N ILE A 56 28.90 8.18 3.11
CA ILE A 56 30.26 7.98 2.57
C ILE A 56 31.02 9.31 2.53
N THR A 57 30.34 10.38 2.08
CA THR A 57 30.95 11.72 2.04
C THR A 57 31.36 12.18 3.43
N LEU A 58 30.52 12.00 4.46
CA LEU A 58 30.84 12.40 5.83
C LEU A 58 32.01 11.61 6.41
N VAL A 59 32.05 10.30 6.17
CA VAL A 59 33.16 9.44 6.62
C VAL A 59 34.48 9.82 5.93
N THR A 60 34.43 10.08 4.61
CA THR A 60 35.60 10.45 3.84
C THR A 60 36.06 11.89 4.09
N ALA A 61 35.12 12.78 4.45
CA ALA A 61 35.41 14.18 4.75
C ALA A 61 36.44 14.34 5.87
N LYS A 62 36.37 13.48 6.90
CA LYS A 62 37.31 13.47 8.00
C LYS A 62 38.72 13.03 7.55
N ARG A 63 38.81 12.08 6.61
CA ARG A 63 40.10 11.52 6.12
C ARG A 63 40.73 12.41 5.06
N ARG A 64 39.95 13.07 4.21
CA ARG A 64 40.42 13.84 3.04
C ARG A 64 40.38 15.34 3.22
N LYS A 65 40.11 15.84 4.43
CA LYS A 65 39.98 17.29 4.73
C LYS A 65 39.08 18.00 3.69
N LEU A 66 37.91 17.43 3.44
CA LEU A 66 36.94 18.05 2.50
C LEU A 66 36.42 19.38 3.04
N GLY A 67 36.22 20.32 2.15
CA GLY A 67 35.71 21.65 2.48
C GLY A 67 34.30 21.61 3.13
N PHE A 68 33.98 22.67 3.84
CA PHE A 68 32.70 22.83 4.58
C PHE A 68 31.48 22.53 3.71
N LEU A 69 31.45 23.03 2.47
CA LEU A 69 30.34 22.80 1.54
C LEU A 69 30.06 21.32 1.27
N SER A 70 31.15 20.53 1.05
CA SER A 70 31.00 19.07 0.81
C SER A 70 30.47 18.33 2.04
N ARG A 71 30.86 18.75 3.25
CA ARG A 71 30.37 18.16 4.51
C ARG A 71 28.88 18.49 4.68
N THR A 72 28.48 19.74 4.45
CA THR A 72 27.08 20.19 4.56
C THR A 72 26.20 19.46 3.55
N LEU A 73 26.61 19.36 2.27
CA LEU A 73 25.87 18.63 1.26
C LEU A 73 25.75 17.14 1.60
N GLY A 74 26.83 16.51 2.09
CA GLY A 74 26.81 15.11 2.53
C GLY A 74 25.86 14.88 3.71
N PHE A 75 25.85 15.81 4.68
CA PHE A 75 24.92 15.76 5.81
C PHE A 75 23.46 15.93 5.36
N LEU A 76 23.17 16.90 4.51
CA LEU A 76 21.84 17.12 3.97
C LEU A 76 21.36 15.93 3.15
N ALA A 77 22.24 15.33 2.33
CA ALA A 77 21.95 14.13 1.57
C ALA A 77 21.59 12.94 2.48
N LEU A 78 22.37 12.73 3.55
CA LEU A 78 22.12 11.67 4.52
C LEU A 78 20.76 11.87 5.20
N VAL A 79 20.51 13.07 5.74
CA VAL A 79 19.28 13.37 6.48
C VAL A 79 18.06 13.30 5.55
N ALA A 80 18.09 13.99 4.40
CA ALA A 80 16.98 14.01 3.47
C ALA A 80 16.67 12.60 2.92
N GLY A 81 17.70 11.85 2.51
CA GLY A 81 17.54 10.50 1.98
C GLY A 81 17.02 9.53 3.03
N ALA A 82 17.57 9.53 4.24
CA ALA A 82 17.13 8.68 5.33
C ALA A 82 15.70 9.00 5.77
N THR A 83 15.36 10.27 5.90
CA THR A 83 14.00 10.70 6.28
C THR A 83 12.98 10.29 5.21
N SER A 84 13.28 10.54 3.93
CA SER A 84 12.39 10.20 2.82
C SER A 84 12.17 8.70 2.69
N ALA A 85 13.24 7.90 2.81
CA ALA A 85 13.14 6.45 2.77
C ALA A 85 12.33 5.91 3.96
N SER A 86 12.61 6.39 5.16
CA SER A 86 11.89 5.98 6.39
C SER A 86 10.41 6.34 6.32
N TYR A 87 10.10 7.55 5.87
CA TYR A 87 8.71 7.99 5.71
C TYR A 87 7.98 7.15 4.68
N GLY A 88 8.58 6.93 3.50
CA GLY A 88 7.96 6.13 2.45
C GLY A 88 7.67 4.69 2.89
N LEU A 89 8.61 4.05 3.61
CA LEU A 89 8.42 2.71 4.17
C LEU A 89 7.34 2.69 5.26
N PHE A 90 7.36 3.67 6.16
CA PHE A 90 6.38 3.76 7.25
C PHE A 90 4.97 4.02 6.71
N TYR A 91 4.82 4.97 5.79
CA TYR A 91 3.54 5.28 5.17
C TYR A 91 2.95 4.05 4.46
N ARG A 92 3.77 3.33 3.69
CA ARG A 92 3.33 2.11 3.00
C ARG A 92 2.89 1.02 3.98
N THR A 93 3.62 0.86 5.08
CA THR A 93 3.25 -0.12 6.11
C THR A 93 1.91 0.23 6.78
N LEU A 94 1.69 1.53 7.06
CA LEU A 94 0.42 2.00 7.61
C LEU A 94 -0.74 1.83 6.63
N GLU A 95 -0.54 2.22 5.37
CA GLU A 95 -1.54 2.06 4.32
C GLU A 95 -1.95 0.59 4.18
N ASN A 96 -0.98 -0.32 4.11
CA ASN A 96 -1.25 -1.75 4.00
C ASN A 96 -2.00 -2.30 5.23
N ARG A 97 -1.63 -1.90 6.44
CA ARG A 97 -2.35 -2.28 7.66
C ARG A 97 -3.77 -1.74 7.68
N TYR A 98 -3.96 -0.51 7.25
CA TYR A 98 -5.29 0.09 7.14
C TYR A 98 -6.15 -0.67 6.11
N ASP A 99 -5.60 -0.95 4.94
CA ASP A 99 -6.29 -1.69 3.88
C ASP A 99 -6.70 -3.10 4.35
N ILE A 100 -5.81 -3.82 5.02
CA ILE A 100 -6.12 -5.14 5.60
C ILE A 100 -7.23 -5.00 6.66
N SER A 101 -7.18 -3.99 7.52
CA SER A 101 -8.21 -3.76 8.52
C SER A 101 -9.59 -3.51 7.90
N VAL A 102 -9.67 -2.69 6.85
CA VAL A 102 -10.91 -2.43 6.13
C VAL A 102 -11.40 -3.69 5.42
N ALA A 103 -10.49 -4.44 4.78
CA ALA A 103 -10.82 -5.71 4.14
C ALA A 103 -11.38 -6.73 5.15
N CYS A 104 -10.79 -6.84 6.36
CA CYS A 104 -11.31 -7.66 7.45
C CYS A 104 -12.72 -7.22 7.86
N THR A 105 -12.92 -5.93 8.12
CA THR A 105 -14.23 -5.39 8.50
C THR A 105 -15.29 -5.68 7.43
N THR A 106 -14.95 -5.49 6.16
CA THR A 106 -15.86 -5.79 5.03
C THR A 106 -16.21 -7.28 4.98
N SER A 107 -15.21 -8.16 5.20
CA SER A 107 -15.42 -9.60 5.24
C SER A 107 -16.29 -10.04 6.41
N GLU A 108 -16.08 -9.46 7.59
CA GLU A 108 -16.87 -9.77 8.79
C GLU A 108 -18.32 -9.34 8.62
N MET A 109 -18.56 -8.14 8.08
CA MET A 109 -19.91 -7.67 7.75
C MET A 109 -20.60 -8.59 6.75
N TYR A 110 -19.84 -9.05 5.74
CA TYR A 110 -20.36 -9.95 4.73
C TYR A 110 -20.74 -11.32 5.33
N LEU A 111 -19.86 -11.94 6.11
CA LEU A 111 -20.09 -13.23 6.75
C LEU A 111 -21.22 -13.17 7.78
N ASP A 112 -21.30 -12.09 8.54
CA ASP A 112 -22.36 -11.89 9.54
C ASP A 112 -23.74 -11.76 8.87
N ASN A 113 -23.86 -10.91 7.85
CA ASN A 113 -25.10 -10.77 7.09
C ASN A 113 -25.49 -12.08 6.38
N LEU A 114 -24.51 -12.81 5.83
CA LEU A 114 -24.74 -14.09 5.20
C LEU A 114 -25.26 -15.13 6.20
N SER A 115 -24.68 -15.16 7.40
CA SER A 115 -25.08 -16.06 8.49
C SER A 115 -26.48 -15.76 9.01
N LYS A 116 -26.93 -14.52 8.94
CA LYS A 116 -28.28 -14.08 9.30
C LYS A 116 -29.31 -14.27 8.19
N GLY A 117 -28.86 -14.67 6.99
CA GLY A 117 -29.72 -14.78 5.80
C GLY A 117 -30.14 -13.44 5.21
N GLU A 118 -29.48 -12.35 5.56
CA GLU A 118 -29.78 -10.99 5.08
C GLU A 118 -29.17 -10.76 3.69
N LEU A 119 -29.65 -11.52 2.70
CA LEU A 119 -29.09 -11.53 1.35
C LEU A 119 -29.09 -10.17 0.66
N ASP A 120 -30.02 -9.30 0.98
CA ASP A 120 -30.05 -7.94 0.42
C ASP A 120 -28.86 -7.12 0.88
N LYS A 121 -28.43 -7.27 2.15
CA LYS A 121 -27.24 -6.60 2.67
C LYS A 121 -25.94 -7.21 2.11
N VAL A 122 -25.92 -8.55 1.98
CA VAL A 122 -24.82 -9.25 1.33
C VAL A 122 -24.61 -8.76 -0.10
N PHE A 123 -25.71 -8.55 -0.82
CA PHE A 123 -25.70 -8.08 -2.18
C PHE A 123 -25.01 -6.72 -2.36
N PHE A 124 -25.21 -5.77 -1.44
CA PHE A 124 -24.51 -4.48 -1.46
C PHE A 124 -23.00 -4.59 -1.20
N LEU A 125 -22.56 -5.65 -0.55
CA LEU A 125 -21.14 -5.91 -0.27
C LEU A 125 -20.45 -6.68 -1.42
N VAL A 126 -21.19 -7.22 -2.37
CA VAL A 126 -20.67 -7.89 -3.56
C VAL A 126 -20.66 -6.88 -4.71
N GLY A 127 -19.46 -6.45 -5.09
CA GLY A 127 -19.32 -5.44 -6.13
C GLY A 127 -19.89 -5.88 -7.47
N PHE A 128 -20.80 -5.09 -8.01
CA PHE A 128 -21.13 -5.18 -9.42
C PHE A 128 -19.97 -4.64 -10.25
N PRO A 129 -19.63 -5.27 -11.38
CA PRO A 129 -18.68 -4.66 -12.31
C PRO A 129 -19.22 -3.27 -12.71
N PRO A 130 -18.38 -2.22 -12.66
CA PRO A 130 -18.74 -0.92 -13.19
C PRO A 130 -19.02 -1.07 -14.69
N GLY A 131 -20.22 -0.76 -15.12
CA GLY A 131 -20.61 -0.89 -16.54
C GLY A 131 -21.98 -1.51 -16.78
N SER A 132 -22.71 -1.94 -15.75
CA SER A 132 -24.13 -2.22 -15.88
C SER A 132 -24.92 -0.91 -15.81
N ASP A 133 -24.66 -0.01 -16.76
CA ASP A 133 -25.49 1.16 -16.95
C ASP A 133 -26.94 0.72 -17.15
N GLU A 134 -27.80 1.20 -16.28
CA GLU A 134 -29.26 1.00 -16.27
C GLU A 134 -29.96 1.60 -17.51
N THR A 135 -29.28 1.89 -18.59
CA THR A 135 -29.82 2.59 -19.76
C THR A 135 -29.96 1.70 -20.97
N THR A 136 -30.60 0.55 -20.83
CA THR A 136 -31.33 -0.05 -21.94
C THR A 136 -32.48 -0.89 -21.40
N SER A 137 -33.57 -0.20 -21.04
CA SER A 137 -34.89 -0.78 -20.84
C SER A 137 -35.43 -1.29 -22.17
N THR A 138 -35.22 -2.56 -22.42
CA THR A 138 -36.10 -3.33 -23.26
C THR A 138 -36.65 -4.47 -22.41
N GLU A 139 -37.95 -4.43 -22.20
CA GLU A 139 -38.77 -5.41 -21.49
C GLU A 139 -38.41 -6.83 -21.92
N GLN A 140 -38.18 -7.71 -20.92
CA GLN A 140 -38.09 -9.17 -21.05
C GLN A 140 -36.76 -9.86 -20.75
N SER A 141 -35.86 -9.28 -19.98
CA SER A 141 -34.86 -10.13 -19.33
C SER A 141 -34.78 -9.80 -17.83
N ASP A 142 -34.69 -10.84 -16.99
CA ASP A 142 -34.45 -10.69 -15.54
C ASP A 142 -33.36 -9.66 -15.30
N SER A 143 -33.67 -8.64 -14.50
CA SER A 143 -32.74 -7.54 -14.26
C SER A 143 -31.39 -8.11 -13.84
N PRO A 144 -30.24 -7.52 -14.26
CA PRO A 144 -28.89 -7.99 -13.88
C PRO A 144 -28.75 -8.22 -12.38
N THR A 145 -29.46 -7.44 -11.59
CA THR A 145 -29.61 -7.55 -10.14
C THR A 145 -30.23 -8.88 -9.72
N LYS A 146 -31.31 -9.32 -10.39
CA LYS A 146 -31.94 -10.62 -10.09
C LYS A 146 -31.05 -11.79 -10.46
N GLN A 147 -30.35 -11.70 -11.58
CA GLN A 147 -29.40 -12.75 -11.99
C GLN A 147 -28.23 -12.88 -11.00
N ALA A 148 -27.68 -11.76 -10.52
CA ALA A 148 -26.62 -11.75 -9.52
C ALA A 148 -27.11 -12.29 -8.17
N MET A 149 -28.33 -11.91 -7.75
CA MET A 149 -28.97 -12.45 -6.54
C MET A 149 -29.19 -13.96 -6.64
N ASN A 150 -29.59 -14.45 -7.80
CA ASN A 150 -29.77 -15.88 -8.06
C ASN A 150 -28.42 -16.62 -8.07
N ARG A 151 -27.35 -16.02 -8.58
CA ARG A 151 -26.01 -16.59 -8.51
C ARG A 151 -25.55 -16.72 -7.06
N LEU A 152 -25.71 -15.67 -6.26
CA LEU A 152 -25.41 -15.70 -4.82
C LEU A 152 -26.18 -16.80 -4.10
N ARG A 153 -27.50 -16.92 -4.33
CA ARG A 153 -28.35 -17.96 -3.74
C ARG A 153 -27.94 -19.38 -4.16
N ASN A 154 -27.38 -19.53 -5.35
CA ASN A 154 -27.00 -20.83 -5.89
C ASN A 154 -25.55 -21.24 -5.61
N ASP A 155 -24.73 -20.32 -5.13
CA ASP A 155 -23.35 -20.60 -4.73
C ASP A 155 -23.31 -21.60 -3.57
N SER A 156 -22.44 -22.59 -3.67
CA SER A 156 -22.35 -23.69 -2.69
C SER A 156 -21.87 -23.23 -1.33
N ALA A 157 -20.92 -22.30 -1.27
CA ALA A 157 -20.41 -21.75 -0.03
C ALA A 157 -21.45 -20.89 0.69
N HIS A 158 -22.24 -20.12 -0.07
CA HIS A 158 -23.34 -19.34 0.49
C HIS A 158 -24.47 -20.20 1.05
N LYS A 159 -24.82 -21.28 0.33
CA LYS A 159 -25.82 -22.26 0.80
C LYS A 159 -25.35 -22.97 2.06
N GLU A 160 -24.09 -23.36 2.10
CA GLU A 160 -23.51 -24.03 3.27
C GLU A 160 -23.59 -23.13 4.50
N ILE A 161 -23.17 -21.87 4.41
CA ILE A 161 -23.20 -20.92 5.53
C ILE A 161 -24.64 -20.57 5.92
N GLY A 162 -25.49 -20.23 4.95
CA GLY A 162 -26.87 -19.79 5.20
C GLY A 162 -27.80 -20.90 5.70
N SER A 163 -27.43 -22.16 5.53
CA SER A 163 -28.22 -23.30 6.01
C SER A 163 -27.91 -23.73 7.46
N ARG A 164 -26.94 -23.11 8.11
CA ARG A 164 -26.49 -23.46 9.45
C ARG A 164 -27.52 -23.08 10.50
N LYS A 165 -27.79 -23.99 11.43
CA LYS A 165 -28.73 -23.77 12.54
C LYS A 165 -28.12 -22.91 13.65
N ASN A 166 -26.80 -22.99 13.82
CA ASN A 166 -26.09 -22.25 14.87
C ASN A 166 -25.48 -20.99 14.26
N VAL A 167 -25.50 -19.90 15.01
CA VAL A 167 -24.83 -18.66 14.63
C VAL A 167 -23.33 -18.93 14.57
N PRO A 168 -22.69 -18.80 13.39
CA PRO A 168 -21.26 -19.01 13.25
C PRO A 168 -20.46 -18.04 14.10
N LYS A 169 -19.34 -18.48 14.65
CA LYS A 169 -18.37 -17.63 15.32
C LYS A 169 -17.15 -17.46 14.40
N TRP A 170 -17.16 -16.41 13.64
CA TRP A 170 -16.11 -16.10 12.68
C TRP A 170 -14.86 -15.59 13.38
N VAL A 171 -13.71 -16.20 13.07
CA VAL A 171 -12.40 -15.77 13.56
C VAL A 171 -11.47 -15.62 12.36
N TYR A 172 -10.92 -14.41 12.25
CA TYR A 172 -9.89 -14.12 11.26
C TYR A 172 -8.62 -14.91 11.57
N SER A 173 -8.15 -15.69 10.61
CA SER A 173 -6.96 -16.55 10.77
C SER A 173 -5.72 -15.98 10.10
N GLY A 174 -5.87 -15.08 9.13
CA GLY A 174 -4.74 -14.40 8.50
C GLY A 174 -4.96 -14.00 7.05
N LEU A 175 -4.03 -13.19 6.56
CA LEU A 175 -3.91 -12.84 5.14
C LEU A 175 -3.13 -13.94 4.43
N VAL A 176 -3.71 -14.52 3.39
CA VAL A 176 -3.09 -15.60 2.59
C VAL A 176 -2.30 -15.02 1.43
N ALA A 177 -2.87 -14.06 0.74
CA ALA A 177 -2.26 -13.44 -0.43
C ALA A 177 -2.85 -12.05 -0.70
N GLU A 178 -2.05 -11.23 -1.36
CA GLU A 178 -2.43 -9.95 -1.93
C GLU A 178 -2.16 -9.99 -3.43
N TYR A 179 -3.15 -9.61 -4.23
CA TYR A 179 -3.05 -9.54 -5.67
C TYR A 179 -3.24 -8.10 -6.11
N ALA A 180 -2.21 -7.53 -6.74
CA ALA A 180 -2.30 -6.24 -7.40
C ALA A 180 -2.63 -6.47 -8.88
N GLY A 181 -3.65 -5.81 -9.39
CA GLY A 181 -3.99 -5.91 -10.81
C GLY A 181 -4.95 -4.83 -11.26
N GLY A 182 -4.73 -4.30 -12.46
CA GLY A 182 -5.60 -3.29 -13.06
C GLY A 182 -5.83 -2.08 -12.17
N ASP A 183 -7.11 -1.80 -11.89
CA ASP A 183 -7.53 -0.63 -11.12
C ASP A 183 -7.70 -0.91 -9.62
N GLY A 184 -7.21 -2.03 -9.09
CA GLY A 184 -7.41 -2.35 -7.68
C GLY A 184 -6.51 -3.43 -7.09
N HIS A 185 -6.66 -3.62 -5.78
CA HIS A 185 -5.98 -4.65 -5.00
C HIS A 185 -7.01 -5.65 -4.49
N THR A 186 -6.68 -6.94 -4.52
CA THR A 186 -7.52 -8.01 -3.97
C THR A 186 -6.78 -8.68 -2.82
N TYR A 187 -7.42 -8.76 -1.66
CA TYR A 187 -6.91 -9.38 -0.46
C TYR A 187 -7.60 -10.73 -0.27
N LYS A 188 -6.83 -11.81 -0.20
CA LYS A 188 -7.33 -13.15 0.13
C LYS A 188 -7.18 -13.38 1.62
N LEU A 189 -8.28 -13.35 2.34
CA LEU A 189 -8.35 -13.51 3.79
C LEU A 189 -8.85 -14.91 4.15
N THR A 190 -8.35 -15.47 5.24
CA THR A 190 -8.83 -16.74 5.79
C THR A 190 -9.63 -16.50 7.05
N TYR A 191 -10.82 -17.07 7.08
CA TYR A 191 -11.71 -17.11 8.23
C TYR A 191 -12.01 -18.54 8.64
N ARG A 192 -12.19 -18.75 9.94
CA ARG A 192 -12.58 -20.03 10.55
C ARG A 192 -13.86 -19.83 11.34
N ASP A 193 -14.75 -20.81 11.23
CA ASP A 193 -15.95 -20.85 12.06
C ASP A 193 -15.71 -21.72 13.30
N GLU A 194 -15.38 -21.09 14.42
CA GLU A 194 -15.11 -21.76 15.70
C GLU A 194 -16.35 -22.33 16.41
N SER A 195 -17.54 -22.17 15.85
CA SER A 195 -18.76 -22.78 16.40
C SER A 195 -18.82 -24.29 16.16
N GLN A 196 -17.94 -24.83 15.28
CA GLN A 196 -17.90 -26.23 14.91
C GLN A 196 -16.72 -26.97 15.55
N SER A 197 -16.93 -28.26 15.85
CA SER A 197 -15.87 -29.12 16.42
C SER A 197 -14.68 -29.32 15.48
N ILE A 198 -14.92 -29.33 14.18
CA ILE A 198 -13.89 -29.34 13.12
C ILE A 198 -14.18 -28.13 12.23
N PRO A 199 -13.59 -26.97 12.58
CA PRO A 199 -13.92 -25.72 11.91
C PRO A 199 -13.38 -25.71 10.49
N PRO A 200 -14.24 -25.56 9.46
CA PRO A 200 -13.78 -25.35 8.10
C PRO A 200 -13.14 -23.97 7.97
N ASN A 201 -12.15 -23.89 7.11
CA ASN A 201 -11.56 -22.62 6.71
C ASN A 201 -12.29 -22.08 5.47
N TYR A 202 -12.48 -20.78 5.44
CA TYR A 202 -13.08 -20.06 4.31
C TYR A 202 -12.10 -19.03 3.79
N TRP A 203 -11.99 -18.95 2.47
CA TRP A 203 -11.22 -17.91 1.80
C TRP A 203 -12.18 -16.85 1.27
N ILE A 204 -11.98 -15.63 1.70
CA ILE A 204 -12.73 -14.48 1.24
C ILE A 204 -11.80 -13.56 0.45
N PHE A 205 -12.21 -13.25 -0.76
CA PHE A 205 -11.50 -12.34 -1.64
C PHE A 205 -12.18 -10.98 -1.56
N VAL A 206 -11.51 -10.01 -0.96
CA VAL A 206 -11.99 -8.64 -0.84
C VAL A 206 -11.20 -7.76 -1.78
N ARG A 207 -11.90 -7.03 -2.61
CA ARG A 207 -11.32 -6.14 -3.60
C ARG A 207 -11.46 -4.69 -3.20
N LYS A 208 -10.35 -3.98 -3.24
CA LYS A 208 -10.29 -2.53 -3.16
C LYS A 208 -10.32 -1.99 -4.60
N ASN A 209 -11.39 -1.33 -4.99
CA ASN A 209 -11.50 -0.71 -6.30
C ASN A 209 -11.28 0.79 -6.19
N CYS A 210 -10.29 1.31 -6.90
CA CYS A 210 -9.98 2.73 -6.97
C CYS A 210 -10.56 3.33 -8.26
N ALA A 211 -11.87 3.18 -8.48
CA ALA A 211 -12.51 3.77 -9.64
C ALA A 211 -12.46 5.30 -9.58
N LYS A 212 -11.91 5.92 -10.60
CA LYS A 212 -11.96 7.37 -10.77
C LYS A 212 -13.27 7.73 -11.45
N TYR A 213 -14.31 7.99 -10.67
CA TYR A 213 -15.59 8.44 -11.20
C TYR A 213 -15.59 9.91 -11.63
N ASP A 214 -14.70 10.72 -11.06
CA ASP A 214 -14.55 12.12 -11.41
C ASP A 214 -13.05 12.47 -11.31
N LYS A 215 -12.56 13.35 -12.19
CA LYS A 215 -11.17 13.83 -12.18
C LYS A 215 -10.80 14.52 -10.85
N SER A 216 -11.78 14.92 -10.05
CA SER A 216 -11.60 15.60 -8.77
C SER A 216 -11.75 14.71 -7.53
N LYS A 217 -12.36 13.53 -7.64
CA LYS A 217 -12.62 12.64 -6.49
C LYS A 217 -12.30 11.19 -6.86
N THR A 218 -11.34 10.60 -6.17
CA THR A 218 -11.11 9.16 -6.20
C THR A 218 -11.98 8.55 -5.11
N THR A 219 -13.02 7.81 -5.50
CA THR A 219 -13.80 7.00 -4.55
C THR A 219 -13.14 5.63 -4.44
N VAL A 220 -12.87 5.22 -3.22
CA VAL A 220 -12.37 3.87 -2.92
C VAL A 220 -13.55 3.04 -2.45
N ASN A 221 -13.91 2.02 -3.21
CA ASN A 221 -14.97 1.09 -2.87
C ASN A 221 -14.37 -0.27 -2.50
N TRP A 222 -14.88 -0.85 -1.42
CA TRP A 222 -14.51 -2.16 -0.95
C TRP A 222 -15.67 -3.13 -1.14
N PHE A 223 -15.41 -4.29 -1.70
CA PHE A 223 -16.43 -5.31 -1.91
C PHE A 223 -15.85 -6.72 -1.91
N VAL A 224 -16.69 -7.69 -1.59
CA VAL A 224 -16.35 -9.10 -1.65
C VAL A 224 -16.52 -9.60 -3.08
N ASP A 225 -15.42 -10.06 -3.66
CA ASP A 225 -15.40 -10.58 -5.04
C ASP A 225 -15.78 -12.06 -5.08
N LYS A 226 -15.30 -12.84 -4.08
CA LYS A 226 -15.51 -14.29 -4.02
C LYS A 226 -15.42 -14.83 -2.60
N LEU A 227 -16.19 -15.89 -2.34
CA LEU A 227 -16.10 -16.74 -1.16
C LEU A 227 -15.81 -18.18 -1.60
N GLU A 228 -14.85 -18.82 -0.99
CA GLU A 228 -14.48 -20.23 -1.25
C GLU A 228 -14.31 -21.00 0.04
N VAL A 229 -14.72 -22.26 0.06
CA VAL A 229 -14.35 -23.20 1.13
C VAL A 229 -12.92 -23.64 0.89
N ALA A 230 -12.04 -23.46 1.87
CA ALA A 230 -10.66 -23.91 1.78
C ALA A 230 -10.63 -25.44 1.81
N GLN A 231 -10.22 -26.05 0.73
CA GLN A 231 -9.98 -27.48 0.72
C GLN A 231 -8.77 -27.80 1.59
N ASN A 232 -8.97 -28.51 2.70
CA ASN A 232 -7.87 -29.08 3.46
C ASN A 232 -7.20 -30.15 2.59
N LYS A 233 -6.02 -29.82 2.07
CA LYS A 233 -5.14 -30.81 1.45
C LYS A 233 -4.32 -31.49 2.51
#